data_b964a6af06c92fd8239e6806f2e57026
#
_entry.id   b964a6af06c92fd8239e6806f2e57026
#
_cell.length_a   1.000
_cell.length_b   1.000
_cell.length_c   1.000
_cell.angle_alpha   90.00
_cell.angle_beta   90.00
_cell.angle_gamma   90.00
#
_symmetry.space_group_name_H-M   'P 1'
#
loop_
_entity.id
_entity.type
_entity.pdbx_description
1 polymer ?
#
loop_
_entity_poly.entity_id
_entity_poly.type
_entity_poly.pdbx_seq_one_letter_code
_entity_poly.pdbx_strand_id
1 'polypeptide(L)'
;MLRLLTIEFHKLKHNKASKILSLIYFGLLICIALTAAIKFDIGPIKFHLAEMGIFNFPYIWHFNTYVAAILKFFLLLVIVSMMANEYSYKTLKQNLIDGLSKKEFILSKFYTVVAFALTSTFFVFITSLILGLIYSDYNEFAIVTSDLTYFLAFFIKLIGYFSFGLFLGILVKRSAFAVGAMLVWYFIEWIIFGILGWKFVSWETAQNIKDFLPLEAMSNLIKEPGSRLGAVRSIANQIGETFTKTYAVEFSTI
;
A
#
# COMPACT_ATOMS: atom_id res chain seq x y z
N MET A 1 18.75 17.77 -5.64
CA MET A 1 17.59 16.87 -5.56
C MET A 1 17.29 16.21 -6.90
N LEU A 2 16.94 16.97 -7.94
CA LEU A 2 16.61 16.44 -9.28
C LEU A 2 17.72 15.57 -9.88
N ARG A 3 19.00 15.98 -9.78
CA ARG A 3 20.14 15.18 -10.26
C ARG A 3 20.19 13.79 -9.66
N LEU A 4 19.95 13.64 -8.36
CA LEU A 4 19.95 12.35 -7.67
C LEU A 4 18.82 11.46 -8.16
N LEU A 5 17.60 12.00 -8.29
CA LEU A 5 16.46 11.30 -8.84
C LEU A 5 16.69 10.84 -10.29
N THR A 6 17.26 11.71 -11.14
CA THR A 6 17.54 11.36 -12.53
C THR A 6 18.47 10.15 -12.63
N ILE A 7 19.51 10.08 -11.79
CA ILE A 7 20.44 8.94 -11.74
C ILE A 7 19.70 7.66 -11.34
N GLU A 8 18.88 7.71 -10.28
CA GLU A 8 18.16 6.53 -9.80
C GLU A 8 17.12 6.05 -10.83
N PHE A 9 16.33 6.96 -11.42
CA PHE A 9 15.39 6.60 -12.47
C PHE A 9 16.07 6.03 -13.72
N HIS A 10 17.26 6.54 -14.09
CA HIS A 10 18.04 5.97 -15.17
C HIS A 10 18.42 4.51 -14.88
N LYS A 11 18.92 4.21 -13.66
CA LYS A 11 19.25 2.85 -13.23
C LYS A 11 18.00 1.94 -13.26
N LEU A 12 16.86 2.40 -12.73
CA LEU A 12 15.61 1.65 -12.72
C LEU A 12 15.08 1.38 -14.13
N LYS A 13 15.16 2.37 -15.02
CA LYS A 13 14.76 2.24 -16.42
C LYS A 13 15.55 1.18 -17.18
N HIS A 14 16.82 0.96 -16.84
CA HIS A 14 17.67 -0.06 -17.48
C HIS A 14 17.62 -1.42 -16.78
N ASN A 15 16.98 -1.52 -15.61
CA ASN A 15 16.79 -2.77 -14.90
C ASN A 15 15.49 -3.47 -15.36
N LYS A 16 15.64 -4.64 -16.01
CA LYS A 16 14.50 -5.42 -16.54
C LYS A 16 13.52 -5.84 -15.44
N ALA A 17 14.02 -6.28 -14.27
CA ALA A 17 13.18 -6.71 -13.16
C ALA A 17 12.35 -5.54 -12.61
N SER A 18 12.94 -4.37 -12.42
CA SER A 18 12.22 -3.17 -11.95
C SER A 18 11.12 -2.76 -12.91
N LYS A 19 11.38 -2.79 -14.23
CA LYS A 19 10.36 -2.51 -15.25
C LYS A 19 9.20 -3.49 -15.18
N ILE A 20 9.50 -4.79 -15.18
CA ILE A 20 8.48 -5.84 -15.18
C ILE A 20 7.62 -5.74 -13.91
N LEU A 21 8.23 -5.61 -12.73
CA LEU A 21 7.50 -5.50 -11.47
C LEU A 21 6.63 -4.24 -11.41
N SER A 22 7.11 -3.09 -11.90
CA SER A 22 6.31 -1.87 -11.98
C SER A 22 5.15 -2.03 -12.97
N LEU A 23 5.38 -2.64 -14.14
CA LEU A 23 4.32 -2.94 -15.11
C LEU A 23 3.28 -3.92 -14.55
N ILE A 24 3.71 -4.94 -13.81
CA ILE A 24 2.79 -5.87 -13.14
C ILE A 24 1.93 -5.12 -12.13
N TYR A 25 2.51 -4.25 -11.30
CA TYR A 25 1.76 -3.48 -10.31
C TYR A 25 0.67 -2.62 -10.96
N PHE A 26 1.03 -1.75 -11.89
CA PHE A 26 0.07 -0.87 -12.56
C PHE A 26 -0.90 -1.64 -13.45
N GLY A 27 -0.42 -2.68 -14.14
CA GLY A 27 -1.25 -3.55 -14.97
C GLY A 27 -2.30 -4.31 -14.16
N LEU A 28 -1.93 -4.87 -13.00
CA LEU A 28 -2.88 -5.55 -12.11
C LEU A 28 -3.91 -4.57 -11.55
N LEU A 29 -3.53 -3.35 -11.20
CA LEU A 29 -4.49 -2.32 -10.77
C LEU A 29 -5.53 -2.04 -11.85
N ILE A 30 -5.11 -1.89 -13.11
CA ILE A 30 -6.01 -1.69 -14.24
C ILE A 30 -6.88 -2.94 -14.45
N CYS A 31 -6.29 -4.14 -14.45
CA CYS A 31 -7.02 -5.39 -14.64
C CYS A 31 -8.10 -5.59 -13.55
N ILE A 32 -7.78 -5.36 -12.28
CA ILE A 32 -8.74 -5.47 -11.17
C ILE A 32 -9.85 -4.43 -11.34
N ALA A 33 -9.51 -3.19 -11.67
CA ALA A 33 -10.47 -2.13 -11.92
C ALA A 33 -11.44 -2.47 -13.07
N LEU A 34 -10.91 -2.96 -14.20
CA LEU A 34 -11.72 -3.40 -15.35
C LEU A 34 -12.56 -4.62 -15.02
N THR A 35 -12.01 -5.62 -14.33
CA THR A 35 -12.74 -6.83 -13.94
C THR A 35 -13.90 -6.49 -13.00
N ALA A 36 -13.70 -5.58 -12.06
CA ALA A 36 -14.75 -5.13 -11.15
C ALA A 36 -15.86 -4.33 -11.87
N ALA A 37 -15.58 -3.75 -13.04
CA ALA A 37 -16.56 -3.06 -13.86
C ALA A 37 -17.41 -4.00 -14.73
N ILE A 38 -16.94 -5.24 -14.97
CA ILE A 38 -17.65 -6.23 -15.80
C ILE A 38 -18.73 -6.93 -14.98
N LYS A 39 -19.90 -7.14 -15.59
CA LYS A 39 -20.99 -7.93 -15.01
C LYS A 39 -20.74 -9.41 -15.32
N PHE A 40 -20.58 -10.22 -14.29
CA PHE A 40 -20.42 -11.67 -14.43
C PHE A 40 -21.69 -12.40 -13.97
N ASP A 41 -22.32 -13.12 -14.87
CA ASP A 41 -23.43 -14.02 -14.57
C ASP A 41 -22.92 -15.48 -14.62
N ILE A 42 -22.75 -16.11 -13.46
CA ILE A 42 -22.31 -17.51 -13.35
C ILE A 42 -23.49 -18.34 -12.84
N GLY A 43 -24.31 -18.85 -13.75
CA GLY A 43 -25.51 -19.61 -13.39
C GLY A 43 -26.52 -18.79 -12.59
N PRO A 44 -26.95 -19.25 -11.40
CA PRO A 44 -27.90 -18.51 -10.57
C PRO A 44 -27.25 -17.33 -9.80
N ILE A 45 -25.92 -17.21 -9.81
CA ILE A 45 -25.20 -16.19 -9.06
C ILE A 45 -24.86 -15.03 -9.98
N LYS A 46 -25.49 -13.88 -9.73
CA LYS A 46 -25.20 -12.62 -10.40
C LYS A 46 -24.14 -11.85 -9.64
N PHE A 47 -22.94 -11.75 -10.21
CA PHE A 47 -21.81 -11.05 -9.60
C PHE A 47 -21.62 -9.70 -10.30
N HIS A 48 -22.40 -8.71 -9.85
CA HIS A 48 -22.38 -7.35 -10.40
C HIS A 48 -21.73 -6.40 -9.38
N LEU A 49 -20.41 -6.44 -9.29
CA LEU A 49 -19.66 -5.65 -8.30
C LEU A 49 -19.94 -4.13 -8.45
N ALA A 50 -20.09 -3.64 -9.67
CA ALA A 50 -20.44 -2.24 -9.92
C ALA A 50 -21.81 -1.86 -9.33
N GLU A 51 -22.81 -2.75 -9.44
CA GLU A 51 -24.16 -2.53 -8.89
C GLU A 51 -24.22 -2.62 -7.35
N MET A 52 -23.20 -3.25 -6.73
CA MET A 52 -23.06 -3.27 -5.26
C MET A 52 -22.56 -1.94 -4.68
N GLY A 53 -22.36 -0.91 -5.52
CA GLY A 53 -21.96 0.43 -5.11
C GLY A 53 -20.49 0.59 -4.78
N ILE A 54 -19.62 -0.33 -5.23
CA ILE A 54 -18.17 -0.26 -4.97
C ILE A 54 -17.54 0.97 -5.63
N PHE A 55 -18.11 1.39 -6.75
CA PHE A 55 -17.66 2.56 -7.50
C PHE A 55 -18.38 3.86 -7.13
N ASN A 56 -19.33 3.81 -6.19
CA ASN A 56 -20.01 5.01 -5.73
C ASN A 56 -19.09 5.91 -4.91
N PHE A 57 -19.14 7.22 -5.18
CA PHE A 57 -18.49 8.20 -4.34
C PHE A 57 -19.21 8.30 -2.98
N PRO A 58 -18.50 8.48 -1.87
CA PRO A 58 -17.04 8.57 -1.74
C PRO A 58 -16.36 7.21 -1.49
N TYR A 59 -17.11 6.10 -1.46
CA TYR A 59 -16.64 4.76 -1.09
C TYR A 59 -15.50 4.26 -1.99
N ILE A 60 -15.51 4.61 -3.29
CA ILE A 60 -14.50 4.22 -4.26
C ILE A 60 -13.08 4.62 -3.84
N TRP A 61 -12.91 5.76 -3.16
CA TRP A 61 -11.62 6.23 -2.67
C TRP A 61 -11.00 5.27 -1.66
N HIS A 62 -11.83 4.82 -0.71
CA HIS A 62 -11.42 3.84 0.29
C HIS A 62 -11.12 2.47 -0.35
N PHE A 63 -12.04 1.99 -1.19
CA PHE A 63 -11.91 0.67 -1.80
C PHE A 63 -10.66 0.54 -2.68
N ASN A 64 -10.47 1.48 -3.60
CA ASN A 64 -9.34 1.42 -4.54
C ASN A 64 -7.98 1.65 -3.86
N THR A 65 -7.89 2.53 -2.87
CA THR A 65 -6.67 2.70 -2.08
C THR A 65 -6.34 1.45 -1.27
N TYR A 66 -7.33 0.75 -0.75
CA TYR A 66 -7.14 -0.51 -0.05
C TYR A 66 -6.63 -1.62 -0.99
N VAL A 67 -7.25 -1.79 -2.15
CA VAL A 67 -6.82 -2.77 -3.17
C VAL A 67 -5.39 -2.47 -3.64
N ALA A 68 -5.08 -1.21 -3.93
CA ALA A 68 -3.74 -0.80 -4.31
C ALA A 68 -2.71 -1.04 -3.19
N ALA A 69 -3.14 -0.88 -1.92
CA ALA A 69 -2.29 -1.19 -0.77
C ALA A 69 -1.98 -2.68 -0.61
N ILE A 70 -2.83 -3.58 -1.07
CA ILE A 70 -2.51 -5.02 -1.13
C ILE A 70 -1.40 -5.27 -2.16
N LEU A 71 -1.50 -4.65 -3.34
CA LEU A 71 -0.56 -4.85 -4.44
C LEU A 71 0.79 -4.13 -4.25
N LYS A 72 0.94 -3.26 -3.24
CA LYS A 72 2.20 -2.53 -2.96
C LYS A 72 3.45 -3.41 -2.87
N PHE A 73 3.26 -4.72 -2.62
CA PHE A 73 4.34 -5.69 -2.53
C PHE A 73 5.22 -5.72 -3.80
N PHE A 74 4.64 -5.56 -4.99
CA PHE A 74 5.40 -5.52 -6.24
C PHE A 74 6.34 -4.31 -6.30
N LEU A 75 5.89 -3.13 -5.86
CA LEU A 75 6.75 -1.95 -5.78
C LEU A 75 7.79 -2.07 -4.65
N LEU A 76 7.46 -2.74 -3.55
CA LEU A 76 8.43 -3.07 -2.52
C LEU A 76 9.61 -3.87 -3.09
N LEU A 77 9.34 -4.88 -3.92
CA LEU A 77 10.38 -5.66 -4.58
C LEU A 77 11.30 -4.78 -5.43
N VAL A 78 10.76 -3.76 -6.09
CA VAL A 78 11.56 -2.78 -6.85
C VAL A 78 12.49 -2.00 -5.92
N ILE A 79 11.96 -1.47 -4.81
CA ILE A 79 12.73 -0.67 -3.85
C ILE A 79 13.84 -1.49 -3.19
N VAL A 80 13.52 -2.70 -2.73
CA VAL A 80 14.51 -3.58 -2.10
C VAL A 80 15.58 -4.02 -3.10
N SER A 81 15.18 -4.33 -4.35
CA SER A 81 16.12 -4.69 -5.43
C SER A 81 17.04 -3.53 -5.80
N MET A 82 16.53 -2.31 -5.82
CA MET A 82 17.32 -1.10 -6.06
C MET A 82 18.49 -1.00 -5.09
N MET A 83 18.25 -1.28 -3.80
CA MET A 83 19.31 -1.24 -2.79
C MET A 83 20.25 -2.43 -2.88
N ALA A 84 19.71 -3.64 -3.05
CA ALA A 84 20.50 -4.86 -3.17
C ALA A 84 21.46 -4.85 -4.37
N ASN A 85 21.02 -4.26 -5.48
CA ASN A 85 21.85 -4.12 -6.70
C ASN A 85 23.08 -3.23 -6.47
N GLU A 86 22.99 -2.20 -5.62
CA GLU A 86 24.13 -1.37 -5.27
C GLU A 86 25.25 -2.17 -4.58
N TYR A 87 24.87 -3.17 -3.78
CA TYR A 87 25.83 -4.07 -3.16
C TYR A 87 26.36 -5.13 -4.14
N SER A 88 25.46 -5.74 -4.92
CA SER A 88 25.80 -6.83 -5.85
C SER A 88 26.72 -6.37 -6.96
N TYR A 89 26.47 -5.20 -7.53
CA TYR A 89 27.30 -4.63 -8.61
C TYR A 89 28.43 -3.73 -8.09
N LYS A 90 28.58 -3.61 -6.75
CA LYS A 90 29.59 -2.76 -6.09
C LYS A 90 29.51 -1.28 -6.47
N THR A 91 28.38 -0.84 -7.02
CA THR A 91 28.14 0.54 -7.46
C THR A 91 28.09 1.52 -6.28
N LEU A 92 27.75 1.05 -5.08
CA LEU A 92 27.85 1.85 -3.84
C LEU A 92 29.28 2.38 -3.65
N LYS A 93 30.30 1.53 -3.79
CA LYS A 93 31.70 1.95 -3.63
C LYS A 93 32.09 2.95 -4.72
N GLN A 94 31.71 2.68 -5.96
CA GLN A 94 31.99 3.56 -7.09
C GLN A 94 31.38 4.95 -6.89
N ASN A 95 30.10 5.03 -6.51
CA ASN A 95 29.42 6.29 -6.24
C ASN A 95 30.13 7.12 -5.15
N LEU A 96 30.67 6.46 -4.10
CA LEU A 96 31.41 7.15 -3.03
C LEU A 96 32.79 7.64 -3.52
N ILE A 97 33.48 6.88 -4.37
CA ILE A 97 34.75 7.27 -4.99
C ILE A 97 34.53 8.47 -5.93
N ASP A 98 33.43 8.48 -6.67
CA ASP A 98 33.04 9.56 -7.58
C ASP A 98 32.56 10.83 -6.84
N GLY A 99 32.67 10.87 -5.51
CA GLY A 99 32.43 12.04 -4.67
C GLY A 99 31.03 12.16 -4.09
N LEU A 100 30.17 11.13 -4.21
CA LEU A 100 28.85 11.16 -3.56
C LEU A 100 29.02 10.87 -2.06
N SER A 101 28.47 11.74 -1.21
CA SER A 101 28.46 11.51 0.23
C SER A 101 27.51 10.37 0.61
N LYS A 102 27.75 9.69 1.75
CA LYS A 102 26.87 8.63 2.27
C LYS A 102 25.44 9.16 2.49
N LYS A 103 25.30 10.42 2.93
CA LYS A 103 24.02 11.07 3.15
C LYS A 103 23.27 11.27 1.83
N GLU A 104 23.92 11.79 0.80
CA GLU A 104 23.34 11.99 -0.52
C GLU A 104 22.92 10.65 -1.15
N PHE A 105 23.73 9.61 -0.97
CA PHE A 105 23.38 8.28 -1.42
C PHE A 105 22.08 7.75 -0.80
N ILE A 106 21.94 7.82 0.53
CA ILE A 106 20.72 7.37 1.21
C ILE A 106 19.53 8.25 0.82
N LEU A 107 19.71 9.57 0.74
CA LEU A 107 18.68 10.49 0.31
C LEU A 107 18.21 10.22 -1.13
N SER A 108 19.09 9.85 -2.04
CA SER A 108 18.69 9.50 -3.41
C SER A 108 17.73 8.32 -3.43
N LYS A 109 17.98 7.30 -2.60
CA LYS A 109 17.08 6.14 -2.47
C LYS A 109 15.75 6.52 -1.83
N PHE A 110 15.78 7.34 -0.80
CA PHE A 110 14.55 7.84 -0.15
C PHE A 110 13.72 8.71 -1.09
N TYR A 111 14.32 9.59 -1.87
CA TYR A 111 13.60 10.37 -2.89
C TYR A 111 12.95 9.46 -3.94
N THR A 112 13.57 8.34 -4.28
CA THR A 112 12.97 7.35 -5.18
C THR A 112 11.75 6.69 -4.53
N VAL A 113 11.82 6.37 -3.23
CA VAL A 113 10.67 5.88 -2.45
C VAL A 113 9.50 6.86 -2.52
N VAL A 114 9.76 8.14 -2.24
CA VAL A 114 8.74 9.20 -2.30
C VAL A 114 8.15 9.33 -3.71
N ALA A 115 8.99 9.28 -4.74
CA ALA A 115 8.55 9.37 -6.13
C ALA A 115 7.65 8.19 -6.53
N PHE A 116 7.98 6.96 -6.13
CA PHE A 116 7.12 5.79 -6.36
C PHE A 116 5.80 5.91 -5.61
N ALA A 117 5.82 6.35 -4.35
CA ALA A 117 4.62 6.57 -3.57
C ALA A 117 3.71 7.62 -4.20
N LEU A 118 4.26 8.76 -4.65
CA LEU A 118 3.52 9.82 -5.34
C LEU A 118 2.92 9.32 -6.66
N THR A 119 3.73 8.65 -7.49
CA THR A 119 3.27 8.13 -8.79
C THR A 119 2.14 7.12 -8.59
N SER A 120 2.28 6.21 -7.61
CA SER A 120 1.24 5.22 -7.30
C SER A 120 -0.04 5.89 -6.79
N THR A 121 0.07 6.85 -5.88
CA THR A 121 -1.08 7.57 -5.33
C THR A 121 -1.83 8.34 -6.42
N PHE A 122 -1.10 9.03 -7.27
CA PHE A 122 -1.67 9.79 -8.39
C PHE A 122 -2.35 8.86 -9.43
N PHE A 123 -1.74 7.72 -9.70
CA PHE A 123 -2.32 6.72 -10.60
C PHE A 123 -3.64 6.15 -10.04
N VAL A 124 -3.66 5.77 -8.75
CA VAL A 124 -4.87 5.27 -8.10
C VAL A 124 -5.95 6.36 -8.04
N PHE A 125 -5.57 7.62 -7.81
CA PHE A 125 -6.50 8.74 -7.83
C PHE A 125 -7.17 8.90 -9.20
N ILE A 126 -6.38 8.94 -10.28
CA ILE A 126 -6.92 9.10 -11.65
C ILE A 126 -7.81 7.92 -12.03
N THR A 127 -7.36 6.69 -11.79
CA THR A 127 -8.17 5.50 -12.13
C THR A 127 -9.47 5.45 -11.34
N SER A 128 -9.44 5.79 -10.06
CA SER A 128 -10.63 5.84 -9.22
C SER A 128 -11.58 6.95 -9.65
N LEU A 129 -11.05 8.12 -10.01
CA LEU A 129 -11.86 9.24 -10.49
C LEU A 129 -12.59 8.88 -11.79
N ILE A 130 -11.88 8.27 -12.75
CA ILE A 130 -12.47 7.84 -14.03
C ILE A 130 -13.57 6.81 -13.78
N LEU A 131 -13.30 5.78 -12.97
CA LEU A 131 -14.29 4.74 -12.65
C LEU A 131 -15.50 5.31 -11.90
N GLY A 132 -15.27 6.17 -10.92
CA GLY A 132 -16.33 6.81 -10.18
C GLY A 132 -17.24 7.67 -11.07
N LEU A 133 -16.67 8.49 -11.96
CA LEU A 133 -17.45 9.31 -12.90
C LEU A 133 -18.27 8.49 -13.90
N ILE A 134 -17.81 7.26 -14.25
CA ILE A 134 -18.52 6.39 -15.19
C ILE A 134 -19.62 5.56 -14.50
N TYR A 135 -19.38 5.06 -13.29
CA TYR A 135 -20.19 4.04 -12.64
C TYR A 135 -20.91 4.51 -11.37
N SER A 136 -20.60 5.71 -10.83
CA SER A 136 -21.24 6.20 -9.60
C SER A 136 -22.62 6.77 -9.88
N ASP A 137 -23.54 6.48 -8.97
CA ASP A 137 -24.89 7.08 -8.95
C ASP A 137 -24.86 8.52 -8.40
N TYR A 138 -23.77 8.93 -7.76
CA TYR A 138 -23.61 10.21 -7.05
C TYR A 138 -22.41 10.96 -7.61
N ASN A 139 -22.67 12.09 -8.29
CA ASN A 139 -21.63 12.90 -8.93
C ASN A 139 -21.57 14.35 -8.42
N GLU A 140 -22.25 14.65 -7.29
CA GLU A 140 -22.20 15.96 -6.67
C GLU A 140 -20.79 16.26 -6.15
N PHE A 141 -20.30 17.47 -6.43
CA PHE A 141 -18.94 17.87 -6.09
C PHE A 141 -18.60 17.67 -4.61
N ALA A 142 -19.55 17.93 -3.72
CA ALA A 142 -19.37 17.74 -2.27
C ALA A 142 -19.14 16.26 -1.90
N ILE A 143 -19.81 15.32 -2.58
CA ILE A 143 -19.68 13.88 -2.36
C ILE A 143 -18.37 13.38 -2.99
N VAL A 144 -18.05 13.82 -4.20
CA VAL A 144 -16.80 13.45 -4.90
C VAL A 144 -15.57 13.90 -4.10
N THR A 145 -15.62 15.08 -3.48
CA THR A 145 -14.47 15.59 -2.71
C THR A 145 -14.42 15.12 -1.26
N SER A 146 -15.44 14.42 -0.78
CA SER A 146 -15.42 13.81 0.55
C SER A 146 -14.48 12.60 0.57
N ASP A 147 -13.92 12.28 1.74
CA ASP A 147 -13.04 11.12 1.97
C ASP A 147 -11.72 11.11 1.14
N LEU A 148 -11.29 12.21 0.55
CA LEU A 148 -9.98 12.31 -0.15
C LEU A 148 -8.79 12.07 0.79
N THR A 149 -9.00 12.10 2.09
CA THR A 149 -8.02 11.76 3.12
C THR A 149 -7.44 10.35 2.97
N TYR A 150 -8.17 9.43 2.32
CA TYR A 150 -7.67 8.09 2.01
C TYR A 150 -6.45 8.12 1.07
N PHE A 151 -6.33 9.10 0.17
CA PHE A 151 -5.13 9.24 -0.66
C PHE A 151 -3.91 9.72 0.13
N LEU A 152 -4.12 10.62 1.10
CA LEU A 152 -3.04 11.02 2.01
C LEU A 152 -2.61 9.84 2.88
N ALA A 153 -3.55 9.07 3.42
CA ALA A 153 -3.29 7.87 4.19
C ALA A 153 -2.53 6.82 3.35
N PHE A 154 -2.95 6.63 2.09
CA PHE A 154 -2.30 5.71 1.16
C PHE A 154 -0.87 6.14 0.84
N PHE A 155 -0.64 7.43 0.59
CA PHE A 155 0.68 7.98 0.34
C PHE A 155 1.62 7.77 1.53
N ILE A 156 1.17 8.10 2.76
CA ILE A 156 1.94 7.90 3.98
C ILE A 156 2.23 6.41 4.20
N LYS A 157 1.22 5.55 4.02
CA LYS A 157 1.35 4.09 4.10
C LYS A 157 2.42 3.55 3.16
N LEU A 158 2.45 4.03 1.91
CA LEU A 158 3.47 3.62 0.93
C LEU A 158 4.86 4.09 1.33
N ILE A 159 5.01 5.36 1.76
CA ILE A 159 6.30 5.88 2.21
C ILE A 159 6.83 5.06 3.39
N GLY A 160 6.01 4.82 4.42
CA GLY A 160 6.41 4.04 5.57
C GLY A 160 6.84 2.63 5.18
N TYR A 161 5.99 1.93 4.43
CA TYR A 161 6.23 0.55 4.01
C TYR A 161 7.49 0.39 3.15
N PHE A 162 7.68 1.28 2.16
CA PHE A 162 8.85 1.24 1.30
C PHE A 162 10.13 1.70 2.01
N SER A 163 10.03 2.66 2.94
CA SER A 163 11.17 3.09 3.76
C SER A 163 11.64 1.98 4.69
N PHE A 164 10.69 1.24 5.29
CA PHE A 164 11.01 0.07 6.10
C PHE A 164 11.67 -1.04 5.24
N GLY A 165 11.15 -1.30 4.04
CA GLY A 165 11.78 -2.22 3.09
C GLY A 165 13.17 -1.76 2.64
N LEU A 166 13.37 -0.46 2.40
CA LEU A 166 14.68 0.13 2.09
C LEU A 166 15.66 -0.07 3.25
N PHE A 167 15.23 0.18 4.47
CA PHE A 167 16.03 -0.06 5.69
C PHE A 167 16.49 -1.52 5.78
N LEU A 168 15.58 -2.47 5.60
CA LEU A 168 15.93 -3.89 5.59
C LEU A 168 16.85 -4.25 4.42
N GLY A 169 16.67 -3.64 3.25
CA GLY A 169 17.56 -3.78 2.10
C GLY A 169 19.00 -3.33 2.38
N ILE A 170 19.16 -2.25 3.16
CA ILE A 170 20.47 -1.77 3.61
C ILE A 170 21.13 -2.74 4.60
N LEU A 171 20.34 -3.25 5.56
CA LEU A 171 20.84 -4.19 6.58
C LEU A 171 21.28 -5.53 5.97
N VAL A 172 20.42 -6.12 5.16
CA VAL A 172 20.58 -7.50 4.68
C VAL A 172 21.41 -7.59 3.40
N LYS A 173 21.51 -6.50 2.63
CA LYS A 173 22.33 -6.37 1.39
C LYS A 173 21.93 -7.32 0.25
N ARG A 174 20.86 -8.11 0.39
CA ARG A 174 20.35 -9.05 -0.63
C ARG A 174 18.84 -8.94 -0.70
N SER A 175 18.28 -8.78 -1.89
CA SER A 175 16.83 -8.51 -2.09
C SER A 175 15.94 -9.61 -1.52
N ALA A 176 16.21 -10.87 -1.84
CA ALA A 176 15.40 -11.99 -1.38
C ALA A 176 15.37 -12.10 0.16
N PHE A 177 16.52 -11.92 0.81
CA PHE A 177 16.60 -11.98 2.27
C PHE A 177 15.98 -10.76 2.93
N ALA A 178 16.03 -9.57 2.32
CA ALA A 178 15.38 -8.38 2.87
C ALA A 178 13.85 -8.49 2.82
N VAL A 179 13.31 -9.05 1.74
CA VAL A 179 11.87 -9.37 1.65
C VAL A 179 11.50 -10.45 2.68
N GLY A 180 12.32 -11.50 2.79
CA GLY A 180 12.15 -12.54 3.82
C GLY A 180 12.17 -11.96 5.25
N ALA A 181 13.09 -11.02 5.53
CA ALA A 181 13.16 -10.33 6.82
C ALA A 181 11.89 -9.51 7.11
N MET A 182 11.28 -8.91 6.09
CA MET A 182 10.02 -8.19 6.25
C MET A 182 8.85 -9.12 6.58
N LEU A 183 8.80 -10.31 5.95
CA LEU A 183 7.82 -11.33 6.29
C LEU A 183 8.04 -11.87 7.72
N VAL A 184 9.28 -12.14 8.09
CA VAL A 184 9.62 -12.55 9.46
C VAL A 184 9.21 -11.47 10.46
N TRP A 185 9.43 -10.19 10.15
CA TRP A 185 9.01 -9.09 11.02
C TRP A 185 7.50 -9.07 11.22
N TYR A 186 6.72 -9.32 10.18
CA TYR A 186 5.26 -9.45 10.29
C TYR A 186 4.86 -10.56 11.29
N PHE A 187 5.50 -11.73 11.23
CA PHE A 187 5.25 -12.80 12.20
C PHE A 187 5.73 -12.42 13.61
N ILE A 188 6.81 -11.68 13.76
CA ILE A 188 7.29 -11.19 15.05
C ILE A 188 6.23 -10.28 15.70
N GLU A 189 5.62 -9.37 14.96
CA GLU A 189 4.54 -8.50 15.46
C GLU A 189 3.35 -9.33 15.98
N TRP A 190 2.96 -10.38 15.26
CA TRP A 190 1.91 -11.31 15.66
C TRP A 190 2.28 -12.11 16.92
N ILE A 191 3.53 -12.57 17.01
CA ILE A 191 4.03 -13.30 18.20
C ILE A 191 4.05 -12.38 19.42
N ILE A 192 4.51 -11.14 19.27
CA ILE A 192 4.50 -10.14 20.35
C ILE A 192 3.07 -9.93 20.85
N PHE A 193 2.11 -9.71 19.95
CA PHE A 193 0.70 -9.57 20.29
C PHE A 193 0.17 -10.78 21.08
N GLY A 194 0.41 -11.99 20.57
CA GLY A 194 -0.06 -13.22 21.23
C GLY A 194 0.55 -13.43 22.62
N ILE A 195 1.85 -13.18 22.78
CA ILE A 195 2.53 -13.32 24.08
C ILE A 195 2.03 -12.28 25.08
N LEU A 196 1.87 -11.03 24.64
CA LEU A 196 1.40 -9.94 25.49
C LEU A 196 -0.03 -10.23 25.99
N GLY A 197 -0.96 -10.55 25.08
CA GLY A 197 -2.35 -10.80 25.45
C GLY A 197 -2.56 -12.06 26.29
N TRP A 198 -1.68 -13.08 26.13
CA TRP A 198 -1.83 -14.33 26.89
C TRP A 198 -1.21 -14.27 28.29
N LYS A 199 -0.04 -13.60 28.45
CA LYS A 199 0.74 -13.70 29.69
C LYS A 199 0.82 -12.41 30.52
N PHE A 200 0.75 -11.22 29.88
CA PHE A 200 1.19 -10.00 30.54
C PHE A 200 0.10 -8.95 30.71
N VAL A 201 -0.80 -8.79 29.73
CA VAL A 201 -1.81 -7.71 29.73
C VAL A 201 -3.14 -8.20 29.16
N SER A 202 -4.20 -7.39 29.29
CA SER A 202 -5.47 -7.67 28.62
C SER A 202 -5.31 -7.66 27.07
N TRP A 203 -6.18 -8.37 26.36
CA TRP A 203 -6.17 -8.40 24.89
C TRP A 203 -6.33 -7.00 24.27
N GLU A 204 -7.11 -6.14 24.91
CA GLU A 204 -7.29 -4.74 24.49
C GLU A 204 -5.98 -3.95 24.60
N THR A 205 -5.28 -4.06 25.73
CA THR A 205 -3.97 -3.43 25.92
C THR A 205 -2.92 -3.99 24.97
N ALA A 206 -2.94 -5.31 24.72
CA ALA A 206 -2.05 -5.96 23.76
C ALA A 206 -2.30 -5.43 22.33
N GLN A 207 -3.57 -5.22 21.95
CA GLN A 207 -3.93 -4.65 20.66
C GLN A 207 -3.42 -3.20 20.53
N ASN A 208 -3.63 -2.37 21.56
CA ASN A 208 -3.12 -1.01 21.59
C ASN A 208 -1.59 -0.95 21.42
N ILE A 209 -0.85 -1.88 22.06
CA ILE A 209 0.60 -1.97 21.87
C ILE A 209 0.96 -2.40 20.45
N LYS A 210 0.25 -3.37 19.90
CA LYS A 210 0.44 -3.86 18.53
C LYS A 210 0.24 -2.75 17.50
N ASP A 211 -0.72 -1.87 17.70
CA ASP A 211 -1.04 -0.76 16.79
C ASP A 211 0.12 0.25 16.62
N PHE A 212 1.07 0.29 17.58
CA PHE A 212 2.30 1.07 17.49
C PHE A 212 3.46 0.34 16.76
N LEU A 213 3.31 -0.97 16.46
CA LEU A 213 4.35 -1.69 15.75
C LEU A 213 4.41 -1.25 14.27
N PRO A 214 5.60 -1.22 13.64
CA PRO A 214 5.79 -0.58 12.34
C PRO A 214 4.85 -1.05 11.24
N LEU A 215 4.66 -2.36 11.06
CA LEU A 215 3.81 -2.87 9.98
C LEU A 215 2.33 -2.72 10.29
N GLU A 216 1.94 -2.91 11.55
CA GLU A 216 0.55 -2.74 11.98
C GLU A 216 0.12 -1.28 11.93
N ALA A 217 0.94 -0.34 12.43
CA ALA A 217 0.67 1.10 12.34
C ALA A 217 0.42 1.54 10.89
N MET A 218 1.27 1.07 9.95
CA MET A 218 1.05 1.31 8.53
C MET A 218 -0.18 0.59 7.99
N SER A 219 -0.53 -0.59 8.51
CA SER A 219 -1.72 -1.32 8.09
C SER A 219 -2.99 -0.60 8.50
N ASN A 220 -3.04 -0.06 9.70
CA ASN A 220 -4.20 0.60 10.29
C ASN A 220 -4.59 1.93 9.62
N LEU A 221 -3.68 2.55 8.83
CA LEU A 221 -3.99 3.76 8.07
C LEU A 221 -5.16 3.59 7.09
N ILE A 222 -5.33 2.41 6.52
CA ILE A 222 -6.45 2.08 5.64
C ILE A 222 -6.99 0.74 6.09
N LYS A 223 -8.12 0.78 6.80
CA LYS A 223 -8.81 -0.43 7.29
C LYS A 223 -9.58 -1.11 6.15
N GLU A 224 -10.01 -2.32 6.37
CA GLU A 224 -10.75 -3.13 5.40
C GLU A 224 -12.10 -2.46 5.04
N PRO A 225 -12.40 -2.25 3.73
CA PRO A 225 -13.58 -1.51 3.28
C PRO A 225 -14.88 -2.34 3.20
N GLY A 226 -14.82 -3.66 3.20
CA GLY A 226 -15.97 -4.54 2.92
C GLY A 226 -17.13 -4.32 3.87
N SER A 227 -16.86 -4.04 5.13
CA SER A 227 -17.89 -3.77 6.15
C SER A 227 -18.66 -2.45 5.93
N ARG A 228 -18.24 -1.58 5.02
CA ARG A 228 -19.01 -0.39 4.57
C ARG A 228 -20.11 -0.73 3.56
N LEU A 229 -20.01 -1.86 2.85
CA LEU A 229 -20.99 -2.28 1.85
C LEU A 229 -22.31 -2.64 2.52
N GLY A 230 -23.41 -2.11 1.97
CA GLY A 230 -24.77 -2.34 2.49
C GLY A 230 -25.13 -3.83 2.53
N ALA A 231 -24.73 -4.60 1.51
CA ALA A 231 -24.94 -6.03 1.46
C ALA A 231 -24.21 -6.79 2.59
N VAL A 232 -22.97 -6.42 2.92
CA VAL A 232 -22.22 -7.02 4.03
C VAL A 232 -22.83 -6.67 5.36
N ARG A 233 -23.29 -5.42 5.55
CA ARG A 233 -24.01 -4.99 6.76
C ARG A 233 -25.34 -5.71 6.96
N SER A 234 -26.10 -5.93 5.89
CA SER A 234 -27.37 -6.64 5.99
C SER A 234 -27.20 -8.10 6.41
N ILE A 235 -26.16 -8.78 5.89
CA ILE A 235 -25.81 -10.15 6.28
C ILE A 235 -25.34 -10.18 7.74
N ALA A 236 -24.48 -9.26 8.15
CA ALA A 236 -23.98 -9.18 9.53
C ALA A 236 -25.11 -8.95 10.54
N ASN A 237 -26.04 -8.04 10.24
CA ASN A 237 -27.21 -7.81 11.09
C ASN A 237 -28.11 -9.07 11.21
N GLN A 238 -28.20 -9.90 10.18
CA GLN A 238 -28.93 -11.18 10.21
C GLN A 238 -28.25 -12.21 11.10
N ILE A 239 -26.91 -12.17 11.22
CA ILE A 239 -26.11 -13.08 12.07
C ILE A 239 -25.98 -12.55 13.51
N GLY A 240 -26.49 -11.34 13.79
CA GLY A 240 -26.42 -10.71 15.11
C GLY A 240 -25.08 -10.00 15.41
N GLU A 241 -24.24 -9.83 14.40
CA GLU A 241 -23.02 -9.05 14.53
C GLU A 241 -23.25 -7.59 14.10
N THR A 242 -22.91 -6.64 14.98
CA THR A 242 -22.91 -5.20 14.66
C THR A 242 -21.49 -4.75 14.37
N PHE A 243 -21.25 -4.27 13.14
CA PHE A 243 -19.96 -3.64 12.81
C PHE A 243 -19.89 -2.24 13.42
N THR A 244 -19.19 -2.10 14.53
CA THR A 244 -18.91 -0.81 15.19
C THR A 244 -17.59 -0.17 14.71
N LYS A 245 -16.98 -0.66 13.60
CA LYS A 245 -15.72 -0.13 13.11
C LYS A 245 -15.84 1.31 12.65
N THR A 246 -15.04 2.18 13.23
CA THR A 246 -14.84 3.55 12.75
C THR A 246 -14.02 3.49 11.46
N TYR A 247 -14.54 4.07 10.38
CA TYR A 247 -13.88 4.10 9.06
C TYR A 247 -13.05 5.35 8.82
N ALA A 248 -13.02 6.27 9.77
CA ALA A 248 -12.17 7.44 9.69
C ALA A 248 -10.69 7.01 9.63
N VAL A 249 -9.91 7.72 8.83
CA VAL A 249 -8.46 7.53 8.79
C VAL A 249 -7.89 8.04 10.11
N GLU A 250 -7.24 7.16 10.86
CA GLU A 250 -6.61 7.51 12.13
C GLU A 250 -5.11 7.73 11.91
N PHE A 251 -4.66 8.97 12.13
CA PHE A 251 -3.25 9.34 12.06
C PHE A 251 -2.58 9.37 13.45
N SER A 252 -3.31 9.01 14.52
CA SER A 252 -2.83 9.13 15.90
C SER A 252 -1.69 8.18 16.26
N THR A 253 -1.44 7.14 15.46
CA THR A 253 -0.39 6.13 15.68
C THR A 253 0.82 6.27 14.75
N ILE A 254 0.90 7.38 13.99
CA ILE A 254 2.02 7.74 13.12
C ILE A 254 2.84 8.82 13.82
#